data_efb50d38bffc0341bb331964b0282d17
#
_entry.id   efb50d38bffc0341bb331964b0282d17
#
_cell.length_a   1.000
_cell.length_b   1.000
_cell.length_c   1.000
_cell.angle_alpha   90.00
_cell.angle_beta   90.00
_cell.angle_gamma   90.00
#
_symmetry.space_group_name_H-M   'P 1'
#
loop_
_entity.id
_entity.type
_entity.pdbx_description
1 polymer ?
#
loop_
_entity_poly.entity_id
_entity_poly.type
_entity_poly.pdbx_seq_one_letter_code
_entity_poly.pdbx_strand_id
1 'polypeptide(L)'
;MKDFNINDHKDMFHEMMRCEELCKAYNAIPTNELEIRMDFLRHIFGKAEGEFVFFSPFKCSLGYNIDVGNNVAVNGNCTILDGGKVTFGNDIWIGPNTEIISSGHSVDPERRKNGYGYANPIVIEDNVYVGSRVTIVCSENRGIIIGKNSVIASGSVVTKDVPEGVLVAGNPAKVIRTLGEEKQ
;
A
#
# COMPACT_ATOMS: atom_id res chain seq x y z
N MET A 1 -3.77 11.36 17.70
CA MET A 1 -3.81 9.88 17.47
C MET A 1 -5.21 9.42 17.84
N LYS A 2 -5.99 8.86 16.91
CA LYS A 2 -7.23 8.18 17.29
C LYS A 2 -6.83 6.81 17.80
N ASP A 3 -7.08 6.54 19.07
CA ASP A 3 -6.98 5.18 19.62
C ASP A 3 -7.94 4.27 18.82
N PHE A 4 -7.37 3.30 18.14
CA PHE A 4 -8.13 2.28 17.44
C PHE A 4 -8.23 1.04 18.34
N ASN A 5 -9.45 0.56 18.61
CA ASN A 5 -9.66 -0.68 19.31
C ASN A 5 -10.55 -1.60 18.46
N ILE A 6 -10.06 -2.78 18.14
CA ILE A 6 -10.78 -3.73 17.29
C ILE A 6 -12.14 -4.15 17.88
N ASN A 7 -12.27 -4.12 19.22
CA ASN A 7 -13.51 -4.48 19.90
C ASN A 7 -14.65 -3.47 19.66
N ASP A 8 -14.30 -2.22 19.26
CA ASP A 8 -15.27 -1.18 18.93
C ASP A 8 -15.76 -1.29 17.47
N HIS A 9 -15.11 -2.14 16.67
CA HIS A 9 -15.36 -2.32 15.23
C HIS A 9 -15.76 -3.78 14.90
N LYS A 10 -16.83 -4.26 15.52
CA LYS A 10 -17.30 -5.66 15.38
C LYS A 10 -17.59 -6.07 13.94
N ASP A 11 -18.02 -5.11 13.11
CA ASP A 11 -18.34 -5.38 11.70
C ASP A 11 -17.09 -5.46 10.81
N MET A 12 -15.96 -4.92 11.25
CA MET A 12 -14.72 -4.88 10.46
C MET A 12 -14.24 -6.28 10.07
N PHE A 13 -14.42 -7.26 10.93
CA PHE A 13 -14.04 -8.65 10.61
C PHE A 13 -14.88 -9.21 9.46
N HIS A 14 -16.18 -8.90 9.42
CA HIS A 14 -17.05 -9.30 8.31
C HIS A 14 -16.69 -8.55 7.01
N GLU A 15 -16.32 -7.27 7.12
CA GLU A 15 -15.84 -6.49 5.98
C GLU A 15 -14.54 -7.04 5.40
N MET A 16 -13.60 -7.44 6.24
CA MET A 16 -12.35 -8.09 5.82
C MET A 16 -12.63 -9.42 5.11
N MET A 17 -13.50 -10.28 5.67
CA MET A 17 -13.90 -11.54 5.02
C MET A 17 -14.57 -11.29 3.67
N ARG A 18 -15.46 -10.30 3.58
CA ARG A 18 -16.08 -9.89 2.32
C ARG A 18 -15.03 -9.44 1.30
N CYS A 19 -14.07 -8.62 1.72
CA CYS A 19 -12.99 -8.15 0.85
C CYS A 19 -12.11 -9.29 0.37
N GLU A 20 -11.83 -10.27 1.22
CA GLU A 20 -11.09 -11.48 0.82
C GLU A 20 -11.80 -12.24 -0.32
N GLU A 21 -13.13 -12.42 -0.23
CA GLU A 21 -13.90 -13.05 -1.31
C GLU A 21 -13.89 -12.21 -2.60
N LEU A 22 -13.96 -10.87 -2.49
CA LEU A 22 -13.82 -9.99 -3.64
C LEU A 22 -12.43 -10.11 -4.27
N CYS A 23 -11.36 -10.18 -3.48
CA CYS A 23 -10.02 -10.40 -4.00
C CYS A 23 -9.88 -11.76 -4.70
N LYS A 24 -10.51 -12.83 -4.18
CA LYS A 24 -10.55 -14.15 -4.85
C LYS A 24 -11.24 -14.06 -6.20
N ALA A 25 -12.41 -13.39 -6.25
CA ALA A 25 -13.15 -13.18 -7.49
C ALA A 25 -12.34 -12.37 -8.51
N TYR A 26 -11.72 -11.27 -8.09
CA TYR A 26 -10.82 -10.47 -8.93
C TYR A 26 -9.67 -11.31 -9.51
N ASN A 27 -9.01 -12.10 -8.68
CA ASN A 27 -7.87 -12.91 -9.10
C ASN A 27 -8.25 -14.03 -10.06
N ALA A 28 -9.52 -14.41 -10.14
CA ALA A 28 -10.06 -15.40 -11.08
C ALA A 28 -10.40 -14.80 -12.45
N ILE A 29 -10.47 -13.47 -12.61
CA ILE A 29 -10.70 -12.81 -13.89
C ILE A 29 -9.46 -13.04 -14.78
N PRO A 30 -9.64 -13.50 -16.04
CA PRO A 30 -8.52 -13.69 -16.97
C PRO A 30 -7.66 -12.45 -17.10
N THR A 31 -6.34 -12.64 -17.16
CA THR A 31 -5.36 -11.52 -17.13
C THR A 31 -5.41 -10.62 -18.36
N ASN A 32 -5.92 -11.11 -19.48
CA ASN A 32 -6.12 -10.35 -20.72
C ASN A 32 -7.39 -9.47 -20.70
N GLU A 33 -8.29 -9.66 -19.73
CA GLU A 33 -9.53 -8.89 -19.59
C GLU A 33 -9.29 -7.61 -18.76
N LEU A 34 -8.39 -6.73 -19.24
CA LEU A 34 -7.90 -5.59 -18.46
C LEU A 34 -9.00 -4.62 -18.04
N GLU A 35 -9.94 -4.31 -18.94
CA GLU A 35 -11.07 -3.40 -18.64
C GLU A 35 -11.96 -3.98 -17.55
N ILE A 36 -12.32 -5.26 -17.65
CA ILE A 36 -13.16 -5.94 -16.64
C ILE A 36 -12.44 -5.96 -15.29
N ARG A 37 -11.15 -6.20 -15.29
CA ARG A 37 -10.32 -6.21 -14.07
C ARG A 37 -10.27 -4.83 -13.43
N MET A 38 -10.07 -3.79 -14.22
CA MET A 38 -10.02 -2.40 -13.76
C MET A 38 -11.38 -1.96 -13.19
N ASP A 39 -12.47 -2.25 -13.91
CA ASP A 39 -13.82 -1.94 -13.45
C ASP A 39 -14.18 -2.69 -12.16
N PHE A 40 -13.77 -3.95 -12.04
CA PHE A 40 -13.97 -4.70 -10.80
C PHE A 40 -13.29 -4.04 -9.61
N LEU A 41 -12.04 -3.57 -9.77
CA LEU A 41 -11.31 -2.88 -8.69
C LEU A 41 -11.90 -1.51 -8.36
N ARG A 42 -12.48 -0.79 -9.34
CA ARG A 42 -13.22 0.46 -9.08
C ARG A 42 -14.39 0.27 -8.10
N HIS A 43 -14.99 -0.93 -8.05
CA HIS A 43 -16.04 -1.26 -7.09
C HIS A 43 -15.51 -1.65 -5.70
N ILE A 44 -14.24 -1.97 -5.59
CA ILE A 44 -13.59 -2.33 -4.32
C ILE A 44 -12.92 -1.11 -3.70
N PHE A 45 -12.22 -0.30 -4.52
CA PHE A 45 -11.42 0.82 -4.04
C PHE A 45 -12.28 2.03 -3.66
N GLY A 46 -11.76 2.86 -2.77
CA GLY A 46 -12.42 4.09 -2.34
C GLY A 46 -12.51 5.12 -3.46
N LYS A 47 -11.42 5.28 -4.22
CA LYS A 47 -11.33 6.14 -5.40
C LYS A 47 -10.36 5.53 -6.41
N ALA A 48 -10.79 5.38 -7.66
CA ALA A 48 -9.96 4.88 -8.74
C ALA A 48 -10.51 5.36 -10.10
N GLU A 49 -10.17 6.60 -10.49
CA GLU A 49 -10.75 7.26 -11.66
C GLU A 49 -9.88 7.15 -12.92
N GLY A 50 -8.56 6.95 -12.77
CA GLY A 50 -7.61 6.90 -13.87
C GLY A 50 -7.43 5.51 -14.48
N GLU A 51 -6.41 5.39 -15.33
CA GLU A 51 -5.91 4.12 -15.86
C GLU A 51 -5.00 3.46 -14.83
N PHE A 52 -5.22 2.18 -14.54
CA PHE A 52 -4.38 1.43 -13.62
C PHE A 52 -4.46 -0.07 -13.88
N VAL A 53 -3.45 -0.80 -13.44
CA VAL A 53 -3.45 -2.26 -13.49
C VAL A 53 -2.87 -2.85 -12.21
N PHE A 54 -3.55 -3.84 -11.65
CA PHE A 54 -3.05 -4.67 -10.56
C PHE A 54 -2.95 -6.10 -11.07
N PHE A 55 -1.76 -6.64 -11.17
CA PHE A 55 -1.57 -8.02 -11.61
C PHE A 55 -1.90 -9.03 -10.51
N SER A 56 -2.47 -10.16 -10.89
CA SER A 56 -2.78 -11.25 -9.97
C SER A 56 -1.54 -12.03 -9.55
N PRO A 57 -1.52 -12.62 -8.35
CA PRO A 57 -2.53 -12.43 -7.32
C PRO A 57 -2.37 -11.07 -6.60
N PHE A 58 -3.49 -10.45 -6.28
CA PHE A 58 -3.58 -9.22 -5.49
C PHE A 58 -4.46 -9.45 -4.27
N LYS A 59 -4.12 -8.81 -3.14
CA LYS A 59 -4.90 -8.86 -1.90
C LYS A 59 -4.95 -7.48 -1.24
N CYS A 60 -6.10 -7.17 -0.65
CA CYS A 60 -6.26 -6.05 0.29
C CYS A 60 -7.16 -6.44 1.45
N SER A 61 -7.15 -5.66 2.54
CA SER A 61 -7.93 -5.97 3.74
C SER A 61 -9.37 -5.49 3.66
N LEU A 62 -9.58 -4.26 3.22
CA LEU A 62 -10.89 -3.57 3.18
C LEU A 62 -11.21 -3.07 1.77
N GLY A 63 -10.20 -2.61 1.03
CA GLY A 63 -10.28 -2.08 -0.32
C GLY A 63 -10.72 -0.62 -0.36
N TYR A 64 -11.78 -0.24 0.33
CA TYR A 64 -12.33 1.11 0.31
C TYR A 64 -11.42 2.20 0.93
N ASN A 65 -10.34 1.82 1.59
CA ASN A 65 -9.29 2.72 2.05
C ASN A 65 -8.17 2.93 1.02
N ILE A 66 -8.29 2.34 -0.17
CA ILE A 66 -7.30 2.49 -1.24
C ILE A 66 -7.82 3.52 -2.24
N ASP A 67 -7.03 4.57 -2.49
CA ASP A 67 -7.24 5.51 -3.58
C ASP A 67 -6.13 5.35 -4.61
N VAL A 68 -6.50 5.34 -5.90
CA VAL A 68 -5.58 5.14 -7.01
C VAL A 68 -5.72 6.26 -8.02
N GLY A 69 -4.60 6.89 -8.34
CA GLY A 69 -4.52 7.90 -9.39
C GLY A 69 -4.44 7.31 -10.80
N ASN A 70 -3.84 8.05 -11.71
CA ASN A 70 -3.72 7.67 -13.11
C ASN A 70 -2.36 7.03 -13.42
N ASN A 71 -2.31 6.10 -14.37
CA ASN A 71 -1.09 5.40 -14.81
C ASN A 71 -0.38 4.67 -13.65
N VAL A 72 -1.12 3.86 -12.91
CA VAL A 72 -0.60 3.08 -11.78
C VAL A 72 -0.51 1.60 -12.15
N ALA A 73 0.68 1.02 -12.05
CA ALA A 73 0.91 -0.40 -12.28
C ALA A 73 1.45 -1.09 -11.02
N VAL A 74 0.69 -2.06 -10.52
CA VAL A 74 1.06 -2.89 -9.37
C VAL A 74 1.24 -4.32 -9.85
N ASN A 75 2.46 -4.84 -9.74
CA ASN A 75 2.78 -6.19 -10.15
C ASN A 75 2.17 -7.25 -9.23
N GLY A 76 2.21 -8.50 -9.69
CA GLY A 76 1.57 -9.63 -9.01
C GLY A 76 2.17 -9.94 -7.64
N ASN A 77 1.36 -10.62 -6.85
CA ASN A 77 1.67 -11.06 -5.50
C ASN A 77 1.91 -9.89 -4.52
N CYS A 78 1.22 -8.77 -4.75
CA CYS A 78 1.24 -7.63 -3.83
C CYS A 78 0.07 -7.69 -2.86
N THR A 79 0.33 -7.20 -1.64
CA THR A 79 -0.66 -7.15 -0.56
C THR A 79 -0.73 -5.73 0.01
N ILE A 80 -1.96 -5.23 0.18
CA ILE A 80 -2.19 -3.93 0.83
C ILE A 80 -3.06 -4.16 2.06
N LEU A 81 -2.48 -3.99 3.26
CA LEU A 81 -3.24 -4.00 4.51
C LEU A 81 -3.73 -2.57 4.78
N ASP A 82 -4.88 -2.26 4.21
CA ASP A 82 -5.47 -0.93 4.17
C ASP A 82 -6.42 -0.66 5.35
N GLY A 83 -6.00 -1.01 6.56
CA GLY A 83 -6.72 -0.57 7.77
C GLY A 83 -6.69 0.94 7.93
N GLY A 84 -5.62 1.62 7.52
CA GLY A 84 -5.52 3.06 7.30
C GLY A 84 -5.57 3.40 5.82
N LYS A 85 -5.75 4.68 5.51
CA LYS A 85 -5.81 5.16 4.12
C LYS A 85 -4.50 4.90 3.37
N VAL A 86 -4.58 4.33 2.17
CA VAL A 86 -3.46 4.17 1.24
C VAL A 86 -3.78 4.95 -0.03
N THR A 87 -2.93 5.90 -0.40
CA THR A 87 -3.14 6.74 -1.57
C THR A 87 -1.97 6.57 -2.54
N PHE A 88 -2.30 6.25 -3.77
CA PHE A 88 -1.38 6.27 -4.91
C PHE A 88 -1.65 7.52 -5.74
N GLY A 89 -0.63 8.32 -5.98
CA GLY A 89 -0.66 9.41 -6.95
C GLY A 89 -0.67 8.89 -8.39
N ASN A 90 0.00 9.61 -9.29
CA ASN A 90 0.05 9.27 -10.71
C ASN A 90 1.43 8.70 -11.09
N ASP A 91 1.48 7.93 -12.21
CA ASP A 91 2.73 7.43 -12.78
C ASP A 91 3.54 6.55 -11.81
N ILE A 92 2.87 5.63 -11.12
CA ILE A 92 3.46 4.78 -10.08
C ILE A 92 3.67 3.36 -10.59
N TRP A 93 4.85 2.81 -10.31
CA TRP A 93 5.22 1.46 -10.67
C TRP A 93 5.64 0.68 -9.42
N ILE A 94 4.90 -0.38 -9.09
CA ILE A 94 5.18 -1.25 -7.93
C ILE A 94 5.65 -2.62 -8.41
N GLY A 95 6.82 -3.03 -7.97
CA GLY A 95 7.39 -4.35 -8.24
C GLY A 95 6.64 -5.48 -7.51
N PRO A 96 6.79 -6.72 -8.00
CA PRO A 96 6.08 -7.88 -7.44
C PRO A 96 6.51 -8.20 -6.00
N ASN A 97 5.62 -8.89 -5.29
CA ASN A 97 5.80 -9.32 -3.89
C ASN A 97 6.00 -8.13 -2.92
N THR A 98 5.41 -6.99 -3.22
CA THR A 98 5.48 -5.80 -2.36
C THR A 98 4.31 -5.77 -1.38
N GLU A 99 4.59 -5.35 -0.15
CA GLU A 99 3.61 -5.20 0.91
C GLU A 99 3.50 -3.74 1.33
N ILE A 100 2.28 -3.22 1.41
CA ILE A 100 1.96 -1.88 1.92
C ILE A 100 1.05 -2.05 3.13
N ILE A 101 1.56 -1.68 4.31
CA ILE A 101 0.93 -2.00 5.59
C ILE A 101 0.63 -0.71 6.34
N SER A 102 -0.63 -0.27 6.27
CA SER A 102 -1.12 0.98 6.88
C SER A 102 -1.76 0.78 8.25
N SER A 103 -1.73 -0.44 8.78
CA SER A 103 -2.31 -0.75 10.09
C SER A 103 -1.52 -1.85 10.80
N GLY A 104 -1.69 -1.94 12.11
CA GLY A 104 -1.07 -2.97 12.93
C GLY A 104 -1.61 -2.97 14.35
N HIS A 105 -1.02 -3.82 15.19
CA HIS A 105 -1.37 -3.93 16.60
C HIS A 105 -0.41 -3.12 17.46
N SER A 106 -0.89 -2.65 18.64
CA SER A 106 -0.05 -1.92 19.57
C SER A 106 1.20 -2.72 19.97
N VAL A 107 2.35 -2.05 20.01
CA VAL A 107 3.60 -2.65 20.47
C VAL A 107 3.57 -2.89 21.99
N ASP A 108 2.76 -2.13 22.72
CA ASP A 108 2.53 -2.36 24.14
C ASP A 108 1.72 -3.66 24.34
N PRO A 109 2.22 -4.63 25.13
CA PRO A 109 1.60 -5.92 25.29
C PRO A 109 0.22 -5.87 25.97
N GLU A 110 0.01 -4.99 26.94
CA GLU A 110 -1.28 -4.87 27.64
C GLU A 110 -2.32 -4.18 26.72
N ARG A 111 -1.93 -3.14 26.01
CA ARG A 111 -2.80 -2.51 25.01
C ARG A 111 -3.17 -3.50 23.91
N ARG A 112 -2.21 -4.25 23.37
CA ARG A 112 -2.45 -5.27 22.34
C ARG A 112 -3.41 -6.36 22.82
N LYS A 113 -3.22 -6.87 24.03
CA LYS A 113 -4.10 -7.86 24.67
C LYS A 113 -5.56 -7.36 24.79
N ASN A 114 -5.72 -6.05 25.02
CA ASN A 114 -7.02 -5.40 25.11
C ASN A 114 -7.59 -4.96 23.74
N GLY A 115 -7.00 -5.40 22.62
CA GLY A 115 -7.50 -5.17 21.27
C GLY A 115 -7.06 -3.84 20.64
N TYR A 116 -6.14 -3.10 21.26
CA TYR A 116 -5.64 -1.85 20.69
C TYR A 116 -4.68 -2.09 19.54
N GLY A 117 -4.81 -1.29 18.52
CA GLY A 117 -3.97 -1.24 17.34
C GLY A 117 -3.84 0.18 16.80
N TYR A 118 -3.37 0.28 15.59
CA TYR A 118 -3.22 1.56 14.91
C TYR A 118 -3.57 1.42 13.41
N ALA A 119 -4.01 2.53 12.84
CA ALA A 119 -4.26 2.67 11.42
C ALA A 119 -3.82 4.09 11.01
N ASN A 120 -2.75 4.19 10.23
CA ASN A 120 -2.14 5.44 9.84
C ASN A 120 -1.95 5.50 8.31
N PRO A 121 -2.09 6.68 7.68
CA PRO A 121 -2.07 6.77 6.24
C PRO A 121 -0.70 6.47 5.64
N ILE A 122 -0.71 5.89 4.43
CA ILE A 122 0.45 5.79 3.56
C ILE A 122 0.13 6.51 2.25
N VAL A 123 0.98 7.46 1.88
CA VAL A 123 0.86 8.22 0.63
C VAL A 123 2.07 7.92 -0.23
N ILE A 124 1.84 7.47 -1.44
CA ILE A 124 2.85 7.31 -2.48
C ILE A 124 2.57 8.39 -3.51
N GLU A 125 3.43 9.39 -3.57
CA GLU A 125 3.27 10.55 -4.46
C GLU A 125 3.60 10.20 -5.92
N ASP A 126 3.47 11.19 -6.81
CA ASP A 126 3.61 10.99 -8.24
C ASP A 126 5.01 10.51 -8.66
N ASN A 127 5.05 9.73 -9.73
CA ASN A 127 6.27 9.26 -10.39
C ASN A 127 7.22 8.49 -9.45
N VAL A 128 6.66 7.65 -8.59
CA VAL A 128 7.42 6.79 -7.67
C VAL A 128 7.60 5.40 -8.27
N TYR A 129 8.82 4.90 -8.20
CA TYR A 129 9.12 3.50 -8.51
C TYR A 129 9.47 2.72 -7.25
N VAL A 130 8.73 1.65 -7.00
CA VAL A 130 8.97 0.70 -5.91
C VAL A 130 9.46 -0.62 -6.52
N GLY A 131 10.65 -1.04 -6.14
CA GLY A 131 11.24 -2.31 -6.55
C GLY A 131 10.48 -3.52 -6.02
N SER A 132 10.95 -4.71 -6.36
CA SER A 132 10.35 -5.98 -5.93
C SER A 132 10.63 -6.27 -4.45
N ARG A 133 9.71 -6.97 -3.78
CA ARG A 133 9.86 -7.42 -2.38
C ARG A 133 10.15 -6.28 -1.41
N VAL A 134 9.49 -5.17 -1.60
CA VAL A 134 9.56 -4.03 -0.71
C VAL A 134 8.45 -4.15 0.34
N THR A 135 8.74 -3.79 1.57
CA THR A 135 7.73 -3.60 2.61
C THR A 135 7.67 -2.12 2.99
N ILE A 136 6.50 -1.49 2.83
CA ILE A 136 6.23 -0.13 3.31
C ILE A 136 5.29 -0.27 4.50
N VAL A 137 5.74 0.07 5.70
CA VAL A 137 4.96 -0.15 6.92
C VAL A 137 4.94 1.09 7.80
N CYS A 138 3.75 1.62 8.07
CA CYS A 138 3.55 2.72 9.01
C CYS A 138 3.83 2.27 10.45
N SER A 139 3.99 3.23 11.34
CA SER A 139 4.16 2.96 12.77
C SER A 139 2.90 3.29 13.56
N GLU A 140 2.84 2.87 14.82
CA GLU A 140 1.77 3.23 15.76
C GLU A 140 1.56 4.75 15.87
N ASN A 141 2.63 5.53 15.69
CA ASN A 141 2.62 6.96 15.96
C ASN A 141 2.44 7.83 14.71
N ARG A 142 2.65 7.28 13.50
CA ARG A 142 2.59 8.09 12.27
C ARG A 142 2.44 7.24 11.02
N GLY A 143 1.88 7.87 9.98
CA GLY A 143 1.88 7.38 8.61
C GLY A 143 3.23 7.51 7.90
N ILE A 144 3.22 7.27 6.60
CA ILE A 144 4.40 7.37 5.72
C ILE A 144 4.04 8.15 4.47
N ILE A 145 4.94 9.03 4.05
CA ILE A 145 4.89 9.69 2.75
C ILE A 145 6.12 9.23 1.95
N ILE A 146 5.88 8.69 0.76
CA ILE A 146 6.92 8.42 -0.24
C ILE A 146 6.90 9.58 -1.21
N GLY A 147 7.90 10.46 -1.13
CA GLY A 147 7.97 11.68 -1.91
C GLY A 147 8.11 11.41 -3.42
N LYS A 148 7.55 12.32 -4.21
CA LYS A 148 7.52 12.23 -5.67
C LYS A 148 8.90 12.02 -6.28
N ASN A 149 8.94 11.40 -7.46
CA ASN A 149 10.17 11.13 -8.20
C ASN A 149 11.19 10.25 -7.43
N SER A 150 10.81 9.58 -6.36
CA SER A 150 11.71 8.73 -5.59
C SER A 150 11.69 7.28 -6.07
N VAL A 151 12.74 6.55 -5.72
CA VAL A 151 12.90 5.13 -6.02
C VAL A 151 13.19 4.37 -4.73
N ILE A 152 12.44 3.28 -4.51
CA ILE A 152 12.70 2.34 -3.43
C ILE A 152 13.32 1.08 -4.03
N ALA A 153 14.57 0.79 -3.67
CA ALA A 153 15.27 -0.38 -4.17
C ALA A 153 14.63 -1.68 -3.68
N SER A 154 14.71 -2.72 -4.50
CA SER A 154 14.18 -4.06 -4.19
C SER A 154 14.68 -4.59 -2.85
N GLY A 155 13.80 -5.27 -2.11
CA GLY A 155 14.11 -5.86 -0.80
C GLY A 155 14.19 -4.87 0.36
N SER A 156 13.81 -3.61 0.15
CA SER A 156 13.86 -2.58 1.19
C SER A 156 12.68 -2.66 2.17
N VAL A 157 12.90 -2.23 3.40
CA VAL A 157 11.85 -2.04 4.41
C VAL A 157 11.75 -0.57 4.77
N VAL A 158 10.71 0.09 4.31
CA VAL A 158 10.47 1.52 4.54
C VAL A 158 9.62 1.69 5.78
N THR A 159 10.18 2.33 6.79
CA THR A 159 9.54 2.58 8.10
C THR A 159 9.41 4.08 8.44
N LYS A 160 9.83 4.95 7.51
CA LYS A 160 9.80 6.41 7.65
C LYS A 160 9.55 7.05 6.30
N ASP A 161 9.22 8.36 6.32
CA ASP A 161 9.06 9.13 5.10
C ASP A 161 10.31 9.05 4.23
N VAL A 162 10.08 9.00 2.93
CA VAL A 162 11.11 9.08 1.88
C VAL A 162 11.02 10.46 1.26
N PRO A 163 12.10 11.26 1.26
CA PRO A 163 12.12 12.55 0.59
C PRO A 163 11.87 12.42 -0.92
N GLU A 164 11.46 13.51 -1.56
CA GLU A 164 11.34 13.55 -3.01
C GLU A 164 12.69 13.38 -3.73
N GLY A 165 12.68 12.79 -4.91
CA GLY A 165 13.84 12.74 -5.79
C GLY A 165 15.03 11.96 -5.26
N VAL A 166 14.84 10.93 -4.43
CA VAL A 166 15.92 10.12 -3.88
C VAL A 166 15.77 8.64 -4.21
N LEU A 167 16.91 7.94 -4.21
CA LEU A 167 16.98 6.48 -4.12
C LEU A 167 17.17 6.08 -2.65
N VAL A 168 16.28 5.22 -2.14
CA VAL A 168 16.44 4.58 -0.83
C VAL A 168 16.63 3.08 -0.96
N ALA A 169 17.38 2.47 -0.02
CA ALA A 169 17.60 1.03 0.02
C ALA A 169 17.85 0.53 1.44
N GLY A 170 17.62 -0.77 1.66
CA GLY A 170 17.99 -1.51 2.88
C GLY A 170 16.84 -1.75 3.85
N ASN A 171 17.18 -2.37 4.99
CA ASN A 171 16.28 -2.66 6.11
C ASN A 171 16.91 -2.19 7.42
N PRO A 172 16.44 -1.09 8.05
CA PRO A 172 15.46 -0.15 7.49
C PRO A 172 16.04 0.64 6.30
N ALA A 173 15.19 1.07 5.39
CA ALA A 173 15.59 1.84 4.20
C ALA A 173 16.21 3.18 4.59
N LYS A 174 17.30 3.54 3.89
CA LYS A 174 18.02 4.80 4.04
C LYS A 174 18.28 5.43 2.67
N VAL A 175 18.38 6.75 2.63
CA VAL A 175 18.77 7.48 1.42
C VAL A 175 20.17 7.05 0.98
N ILE A 176 20.28 6.59 -0.26
CA ILE A 176 21.55 6.19 -0.90
C ILE A 176 22.12 7.35 -1.70
N ARG A 177 21.25 8.06 -2.45
CA ARG A 177 21.63 9.23 -3.25
C ARG A 177 20.41 10.02 -3.69
N THR A 178 20.62 11.26 -4.08
CA THR A 178 19.66 12.09 -4.83
C THR A 178 19.60 11.62 -6.28
N LEU A 179 18.41 11.70 -6.89
CA LEU A 179 18.17 11.40 -8.31
C LEU A 179 18.23 12.72 -9.13
N GLY A 180 18.61 12.62 -10.40
CA GLY A 180 18.71 13.79 -11.28
C GLY A 180 20.05 14.53 -11.26
N GLU A 181 20.94 14.22 -10.32
CA GLU A 181 22.35 14.64 -10.40
C GLU A 181 23.12 13.57 -11.19
N GLU A 182 23.20 13.72 -12.51
CA GLU A 182 24.16 12.94 -13.31
C GLU A 182 25.57 13.29 -12.79
N LYS A 183 26.26 12.32 -12.23
CA LYS A 183 27.71 12.46 -12.08
C LYS A 183 28.31 12.42 -13.48
N GLN A 184 28.74 13.59 -13.94
CA GLN A 184 29.66 13.73 -15.07
C GLN A 184 30.94 12.96 -14.80
#